data_bff4f3cef568e3cea228f9e9d22eccdb
#
_entry.id   bff4f3cef568e3cea228f9e9d22eccdb
#
_cell.length_a   1.000
_cell.length_b   1.000
_cell.length_c   1.000
_cell.angle_alpha   90.00
_cell.angle_beta   90.00
_cell.angle_gamma   90.00
#
_symmetry.space_group_name_H-M   'P 1'
#
loop_
_entity.id
_entity.type
_entity.pdbx_description
1 polymer ?
#
loop_
_entity_poly.entity_id
_entity_poly.type
_entity_poly.pdbx_seq_one_letter_code
_entity_poly.pdbx_strand_id
1 'polypeptide(L)'
;LSSQFGIDLSVRDAVDLDSVELPAPRIEPPAALAHRCSADRHERASHTQGKSYRDVVRASYGQLDDPPDLVARPRTEAEVVALLDWASDAGIAMVPYGGGSSVTGGVSCAVVGDFAGVVSMDLTGLDRVVEIDRTSRAARIQGGALGPVLEDQLRPHGLTLRHFPQSFEFSTLGGWLATRAGGHYASVYTHIDDLVESMRVVTPTGVSESRRLPGSGAGPSTDRLFLGSEGAFGVITEAWMRVQDRPVFKASAGVRFAAYDDAVDAVRAISQSALFPVNCRLLDPLEAAMSAGVDDGSALLVLGFESADHPVDAWIERAVELGRDHGGVVPDGIVKSGSATGNATSAPAGTAAGREGAVGAWRNSFVRAPYTRDALVRLSVIVETFETACTWDAFACLHANVIDAVTDAVNRVCGVGMVSCRFTHVYPDGPAPYFTVYAPGRPGSEVAQWDEIKAAASDALLANGGTITHHHSVGRDHDPWYRQQRSAPMGRALAAVKTELDPAGILNPGIIV
;
A
#
# COMPACT_ATOMS: atom_id res chain seq x y z
N LEU A 1 -21.24 -11.84 9.53
CA LEU A 1 -21.77 -10.58 8.97
C LEU A 1 -23.30 -10.61 8.87
N SER A 2 -23.94 -11.66 8.29
CA SER A 2 -25.41 -11.72 8.19
C SER A 2 -26.10 -11.48 9.54
N SER A 3 -25.64 -12.12 10.61
CA SER A 3 -26.18 -11.93 11.96
C SER A 3 -25.92 -10.53 12.54
N GLN A 4 -24.77 -9.93 12.20
CA GLN A 4 -24.40 -8.58 12.66
C GLN A 4 -25.21 -7.48 11.95
N PHE A 5 -25.47 -7.68 10.64
CA PHE A 5 -26.27 -6.73 9.87
C PHE A 5 -27.77 -6.99 9.94
N GLY A 6 -28.19 -8.17 10.44
CA GLY A 6 -29.60 -8.57 10.47
C GLY A 6 -30.22 -8.79 9.08
N ILE A 7 -29.39 -9.14 8.08
CA ILE A 7 -29.81 -9.38 6.70
C ILE A 7 -29.22 -10.67 6.16
N ASP A 8 -29.88 -11.28 5.17
CA ASP A 8 -29.33 -12.41 4.43
C ASP A 8 -28.37 -11.91 3.35
N LEU A 9 -27.14 -12.40 3.40
CA LEU A 9 -26.12 -12.13 2.39
C LEU A 9 -26.08 -13.30 1.40
N SER A 10 -26.34 -13.05 0.13
CA SER A 10 -26.25 -14.06 -0.93
C SER A 10 -25.00 -13.84 -1.78
N VAL A 11 -24.29 -14.93 -2.09
CA VAL A 11 -23.10 -14.88 -2.96
C VAL A 11 -23.54 -14.68 -4.40
N ARG A 12 -23.05 -13.63 -5.04
CA ARG A 12 -23.21 -13.40 -6.48
C ARG A 12 -22.26 -14.32 -7.25
N ASP A 13 -22.72 -14.88 -8.36
CA ASP A 13 -21.88 -15.68 -9.24
C ASP A 13 -20.74 -14.83 -9.83
N ALA A 14 -19.61 -15.47 -10.09
CA ALA A 14 -18.52 -14.82 -10.79
C ALA A 14 -18.91 -14.59 -12.25
N VAL A 15 -18.57 -13.42 -12.77
CA VAL A 15 -18.76 -13.14 -14.20
C VAL A 15 -17.70 -13.91 -14.99
N ASP A 16 -18.16 -14.59 -16.03
CA ASP A 16 -17.27 -15.21 -17.01
C ASP A 16 -16.68 -14.12 -17.90
N LEU A 17 -15.36 -13.97 -17.85
CA LEU A 17 -14.65 -12.95 -18.63
C LEU A 17 -14.90 -13.09 -20.13
N ASP A 18 -15.10 -14.31 -20.64
CA ASP A 18 -15.40 -14.54 -22.05
C ASP A 18 -16.76 -13.98 -22.48
N SER A 19 -17.67 -13.76 -21.53
CA SER A 19 -18.97 -13.12 -21.77
C SER A 19 -18.94 -11.60 -21.74
N VAL A 20 -17.85 -10.98 -21.24
CA VAL A 20 -17.71 -9.52 -21.16
C VAL A 20 -17.31 -8.95 -22.51
N GLU A 21 -18.08 -8.02 -23.08
CA GLU A 21 -17.68 -7.31 -24.29
C GLU A 21 -16.59 -6.28 -24.00
N LEU A 22 -15.45 -6.37 -24.71
CA LEU A 22 -14.40 -5.37 -24.68
C LEU A 22 -14.33 -4.65 -26.03
N PRO A 23 -14.16 -3.31 -26.05
CA PRO A 23 -13.96 -2.57 -27.31
C PRO A 23 -12.71 -3.07 -28.02
N ALA A 24 -12.74 -3.05 -29.34
CA ALA A 24 -11.56 -3.40 -30.16
C ALA A 24 -10.41 -2.42 -29.88
N PRO A 25 -9.14 -2.87 -29.96
CA PRO A 25 -7.99 -1.97 -29.89
C PRO A 25 -8.04 -0.90 -31.00
N ARG A 26 -7.73 0.33 -30.68
CA ARG A 26 -7.72 1.48 -31.60
C ARG A 26 -6.37 1.71 -32.27
N ILE A 27 -5.31 1.12 -31.71
CA ILE A 27 -3.92 1.35 -32.12
C ILE A 27 -3.20 0.02 -32.37
N GLU A 28 -2.16 0.08 -33.21
CA GLU A 28 -1.24 -1.01 -33.47
C GLU A 28 0.19 -0.58 -33.11
N PRO A 29 1.01 -1.46 -32.49
CA PRO A 29 2.37 -1.12 -32.15
C PRO A 29 3.26 -1.13 -33.39
N PRO A 30 4.35 -0.32 -33.43
CA PRO A 30 5.37 -0.43 -34.45
C PRO A 30 5.96 -1.85 -34.54
N ALA A 31 6.34 -2.30 -35.70
CA ALA A 31 6.89 -3.65 -35.93
C ALA A 31 8.06 -4.00 -34.99
N ALA A 32 8.89 -3.01 -34.62
CA ALA A 32 10.00 -3.18 -33.69
C ALA A 32 9.54 -3.48 -32.24
N LEU A 33 8.36 -3.02 -31.84
CA LEU A 33 7.79 -3.17 -30.50
C LEU A 33 6.69 -4.22 -30.43
N ALA A 34 6.22 -4.73 -31.57
CA ALA A 34 5.10 -5.66 -31.65
C ALA A 34 5.30 -6.93 -30.78
N HIS A 35 6.54 -7.39 -30.66
CA HIS A 35 6.88 -8.56 -29.85
C HIS A 35 6.79 -8.31 -28.32
N ARG A 36 6.59 -7.06 -27.89
CA ARG A 36 6.39 -6.63 -26.49
C ARG A 36 4.96 -6.21 -26.20
N CYS A 37 4.12 -6.05 -27.22
CA CYS A 37 2.76 -5.57 -27.07
C CYS A 37 1.76 -6.71 -27.32
N SER A 38 0.72 -6.76 -26.52
CA SER A 38 -0.36 -7.73 -26.64
C SER A 38 -1.70 -7.01 -26.73
N ALA A 39 -2.53 -7.47 -27.65
CA ALA A 39 -3.95 -7.10 -27.76
C ALA A 39 -4.85 -8.22 -27.22
N ASP A 40 -4.29 -9.22 -26.53
CA ASP A 40 -5.04 -10.33 -25.98
C ASP A 40 -6.14 -9.82 -25.02
N ARG A 41 -7.32 -10.40 -25.16
CA ARG A 41 -8.52 -10.00 -24.43
C ARG A 41 -8.35 -10.10 -22.92
N HIS A 42 -7.80 -11.23 -22.43
CA HIS A 42 -7.64 -11.46 -20.99
C HIS A 42 -6.58 -10.54 -20.39
N GLU A 43 -5.51 -10.28 -21.15
CA GLU A 43 -4.48 -9.34 -20.72
C GLU A 43 -5.03 -7.92 -20.62
N ARG A 44 -5.75 -7.45 -21.63
CA ARG A 44 -6.39 -6.12 -21.60
C ARG A 44 -7.38 -5.98 -20.45
N ALA A 45 -8.23 -6.99 -20.25
CA ALA A 45 -9.18 -7.02 -19.14
C ALA A 45 -8.50 -6.94 -17.78
N SER A 46 -7.41 -7.70 -17.57
CA SER A 46 -6.69 -7.73 -16.30
C SER A 46 -5.90 -6.45 -16.01
N HIS A 47 -5.64 -5.63 -17.03
CA HIS A 47 -4.91 -4.36 -16.91
C HIS A 47 -5.81 -3.13 -17.04
N THR A 48 -7.13 -3.31 -17.02
CA THR A 48 -8.10 -2.19 -17.12
C THR A 48 -8.04 -1.28 -15.90
N GLN A 49 -7.87 -1.85 -14.72
CA GLN A 49 -8.01 -1.16 -13.45
C GLN A 49 -7.20 -1.84 -12.34
N GLY A 50 -7.17 -1.21 -11.17
CA GLY A 50 -6.45 -1.74 -9.99
C GLY A 50 -7.35 -2.55 -9.06
N LYS A 51 -7.19 -2.28 -7.75
CA LYS A 51 -7.86 -2.97 -6.65
C LYS A 51 -8.56 -2.00 -5.70
N SER A 52 -9.01 -0.81 -6.16
CA SER A 52 -9.90 0.01 -5.34
C SER A 52 -11.23 -0.74 -5.12
N TYR A 53 -12.00 -0.35 -4.10
CA TYR A 53 -13.32 -0.98 -3.90
C TYR A 53 -14.20 -0.86 -5.15
N ARG A 54 -14.21 0.32 -5.76
CA ARG A 54 -14.89 0.61 -7.04
C ARG A 54 -14.45 -0.35 -8.15
N ASP A 55 -13.13 -0.55 -8.30
CA ASP A 55 -12.55 -1.42 -9.32
C ASP A 55 -13.01 -2.87 -9.14
N VAL A 56 -12.93 -3.37 -7.89
CA VAL A 56 -13.33 -4.75 -7.58
C VAL A 56 -14.84 -4.96 -7.78
N VAL A 57 -15.66 -3.99 -7.38
CA VAL A 57 -17.12 -4.06 -7.62
C VAL A 57 -17.41 -4.08 -9.12
N ARG A 58 -16.87 -3.15 -9.89
CA ARG A 58 -17.05 -3.09 -11.36
C ARG A 58 -16.62 -4.39 -12.03
N ALA A 59 -15.42 -4.88 -11.71
CA ALA A 59 -14.94 -6.16 -12.24
C ALA A 59 -15.89 -7.32 -11.89
N SER A 60 -16.46 -7.33 -10.68
CA SER A 60 -17.41 -8.36 -10.25
C SER A 60 -18.76 -8.34 -10.98
N TYR A 61 -19.06 -7.23 -11.67
CA TYR A 61 -20.21 -7.07 -12.57
C TYR A 61 -19.83 -7.18 -14.06
N GLY A 62 -18.55 -7.43 -14.39
CA GLY A 62 -18.07 -7.45 -15.76
C GLY A 62 -17.96 -6.06 -16.41
N GLN A 63 -17.98 -5.00 -15.61
CA GLN A 63 -17.86 -3.62 -16.08
C GLN A 63 -16.39 -3.25 -16.27
N LEU A 64 -15.88 -3.45 -17.49
CA LEU A 64 -14.52 -3.14 -17.92
C LEU A 64 -14.57 -2.14 -19.09
N ASP A 65 -15.13 -0.95 -18.81
CA ASP A 65 -15.52 0.02 -19.83
C ASP A 65 -14.33 0.66 -20.55
N ASP A 66 -13.20 0.83 -19.87
CA ASP A 66 -12.01 1.50 -20.36
C ASP A 66 -10.77 0.57 -20.36
N PRO A 67 -10.79 -0.57 -21.07
CA PRO A 67 -9.62 -1.43 -21.15
C PRO A 67 -8.52 -0.75 -21.97
N PRO A 68 -7.23 -0.99 -21.65
CA PRO A 68 -6.15 -0.50 -22.51
C PRO A 68 -6.30 -1.09 -23.91
N ASP A 69 -5.88 -0.34 -24.92
CA ASP A 69 -5.81 -0.87 -26.29
C ASP A 69 -4.78 -2.00 -26.39
N LEU A 70 -3.66 -1.82 -25.70
CA LEU A 70 -2.56 -2.79 -25.65
C LEU A 70 -1.99 -2.90 -24.24
N VAL A 71 -1.43 -4.07 -23.92
CA VAL A 71 -0.55 -4.28 -22.78
C VAL A 71 0.88 -4.44 -23.30
N ALA A 72 1.79 -3.55 -22.88
CA ALA A 72 3.19 -3.60 -23.26
C ALA A 72 4.03 -4.15 -22.10
N ARG A 73 4.91 -5.13 -22.38
CA ARG A 73 5.80 -5.78 -21.41
C ARG A 73 7.26 -5.63 -21.76
N PRO A 74 7.89 -4.46 -21.49
CA PRO A 74 9.32 -4.27 -21.69
C PRO A 74 10.14 -5.16 -20.75
N ARG A 75 11.30 -5.63 -21.22
CA ARG A 75 12.28 -6.40 -20.44
C ARG A 75 13.62 -5.67 -20.28
N THR A 76 13.76 -4.54 -20.94
CA THR A 76 14.94 -3.69 -20.86
C THR A 76 14.52 -2.22 -20.79
N GLU A 77 15.38 -1.39 -20.20
CA GLU A 77 15.16 0.06 -20.18
C GLU A 77 15.08 0.66 -21.59
N ALA A 78 15.87 0.15 -22.53
CA ALA A 78 15.81 0.61 -23.91
C ALA A 78 14.43 0.37 -24.56
N GLU A 79 13.74 -0.71 -24.19
CA GLU A 79 12.37 -0.95 -24.62
C GLU A 79 11.37 0.00 -23.94
N VAL A 80 11.60 0.38 -22.67
CA VAL A 80 10.81 1.43 -22.00
C VAL A 80 10.95 2.76 -22.73
N VAL A 81 12.19 3.16 -23.05
CA VAL A 81 12.46 4.40 -23.83
C VAL A 81 11.73 4.34 -25.17
N ALA A 82 11.89 3.26 -25.93
CA ALA A 82 11.25 3.13 -27.25
C ALA A 82 9.71 3.14 -27.19
N LEU A 83 9.12 2.61 -26.13
CA LEU A 83 7.66 2.68 -25.89
C LEU A 83 7.21 4.10 -25.59
N LEU A 84 7.97 4.87 -24.78
CA LEU A 84 7.66 6.26 -24.48
C LEU A 84 7.85 7.18 -25.70
N ASP A 85 8.90 6.96 -26.50
CA ASP A 85 9.11 7.69 -27.75
C ASP A 85 7.93 7.49 -28.72
N TRP A 86 7.54 6.22 -28.95
CA TRP A 86 6.38 5.90 -29.76
C TRP A 86 5.09 6.53 -29.24
N ALA A 87 4.86 6.44 -27.94
CA ALA A 87 3.65 7.01 -27.31
C ALA A 87 3.62 8.53 -27.44
N SER A 88 4.75 9.22 -27.27
CA SER A 88 4.87 10.67 -27.43
C SER A 88 4.59 11.11 -28.87
N ASP A 89 5.15 10.39 -29.86
CA ASP A 89 4.98 10.71 -31.28
C ASP A 89 3.55 10.44 -31.77
N ALA A 90 2.89 9.42 -31.23
CA ALA A 90 1.57 8.98 -31.66
C ALA A 90 0.41 9.52 -30.82
N GLY A 91 0.68 10.30 -29.75
CA GLY A 91 -0.35 10.81 -28.84
C GLY A 91 -1.09 9.70 -28.09
N ILE A 92 -0.36 8.72 -27.55
CA ILE A 92 -0.89 7.56 -26.85
C ILE A 92 -0.67 7.73 -25.36
N ALA A 93 -1.72 7.56 -24.55
CA ALA A 93 -1.59 7.55 -23.10
C ALA A 93 -0.88 6.28 -22.62
N MET A 94 0.07 6.43 -21.72
CA MET A 94 0.87 5.35 -21.14
C MET A 94 0.62 5.25 -19.64
N VAL A 95 0.05 4.15 -19.19
CA VAL A 95 -0.21 3.89 -17.77
C VAL A 95 0.84 2.90 -17.25
N PRO A 96 1.84 3.34 -16.46
CA PRO A 96 2.79 2.44 -15.84
C PRO A 96 2.08 1.48 -14.88
N TYR A 97 2.35 0.19 -15.01
CA TYR A 97 1.68 -0.87 -14.27
C TYR A 97 2.73 -1.79 -13.63
N GLY A 98 2.60 -2.04 -12.35
CA GLY A 98 3.42 -3.02 -11.63
C GLY A 98 2.62 -4.31 -11.39
N GLY A 99 2.14 -4.50 -10.16
CA GLY A 99 1.28 -5.64 -9.80
C GLY A 99 -0.22 -5.33 -9.80
N GLY A 100 -0.65 -4.18 -10.25
CA GLY A 100 -2.06 -3.79 -10.30
C GLY A 100 -2.75 -3.64 -8.93
N SER A 101 -1.97 -3.46 -7.86
CA SER A 101 -2.45 -3.49 -6.48
C SER A 101 -2.95 -2.14 -5.96
N SER A 102 -2.96 -1.09 -6.78
CA SER A 102 -3.47 0.23 -6.40
C SER A 102 -4.90 0.13 -5.87
N VAL A 103 -5.14 0.69 -4.67
CA VAL A 103 -6.47 0.72 -4.03
C VAL A 103 -7.17 2.07 -4.17
N THR A 104 -6.62 2.97 -4.99
CA THR A 104 -7.09 4.35 -5.19
C THR A 104 -7.28 4.72 -6.67
N GLY A 105 -7.30 3.71 -7.57
CA GLY A 105 -7.49 3.94 -9.00
C GLY A 105 -6.24 4.49 -9.72
N GLY A 106 -5.04 4.39 -9.14
CA GLY A 106 -3.79 4.94 -9.70
C GLY A 106 -3.31 4.27 -11.00
N VAL A 107 -3.78 3.06 -11.30
CA VAL A 107 -3.43 2.30 -12.54
C VAL A 107 -4.63 2.10 -13.47
N SER A 108 -5.72 2.85 -13.25
CA SER A 108 -6.91 2.77 -14.12
C SER A 108 -6.62 3.33 -15.51
N CYS A 109 -7.02 2.59 -16.55
CA CYS A 109 -6.91 3.00 -17.93
C CYS A 109 -8.01 3.98 -18.39
N ALA A 110 -8.94 4.37 -17.51
CA ALA A 110 -9.89 5.46 -17.70
C ALA A 110 -9.16 6.82 -17.64
N VAL A 111 -8.29 7.09 -18.62
CA VAL A 111 -7.45 8.31 -18.64
C VAL A 111 -8.26 9.54 -19.08
N VAL A 112 -7.81 10.71 -18.61
CA VAL A 112 -8.40 12.01 -18.97
C VAL A 112 -7.57 12.63 -20.10
N GLY A 113 -8.22 13.01 -21.20
CA GLY A 113 -7.61 13.65 -22.36
C GLY A 113 -8.01 12.99 -23.67
N ASP A 114 -7.62 13.61 -24.78
CA ASP A 114 -7.86 13.11 -26.12
C ASP A 114 -6.59 12.38 -26.63
N PHE A 115 -6.56 11.07 -26.49
CA PHE A 115 -5.46 10.21 -26.89
C PHE A 115 -5.88 9.26 -28.01
N ALA A 116 -4.95 8.99 -28.93
CA ALA A 116 -5.15 8.02 -30.00
C ALA A 116 -5.46 6.60 -29.46
N GLY A 117 -4.90 6.28 -28.29
CA GLY A 117 -5.11 5.03 -27.58
C GLY A 117 -4.52 5.05 -26.18
N VAL A 118 -4.68 3.94 -25.46
CA VAL A 118 -4.15 3.74 -24.11
C VAL A 118 -3.34 2.46 -24.05
N VAL A 119 -2.14 2.53 -23.54
CA VAL A 119 -1.26 1.36 -23.30
C VAL A 119 -1.03 1.21 -21.79
N SER A 120 -1.31 0.03 -21.25
CA SER A 120 -0.84 -0.36 -19.92
C SER A 120 0.58 -0.92 -20.07
N MET A 121 1.57 -0.26 -19.44
CA MET A 121 2.97 -0.70 -19.47
C MET A 121 3.26 -1.58 -18.26
N ASP A 122 3.17 -2.87 -18.43
CA ASP A 122 3.46 -3.88 -17.40
C ASP A 122 4.97 -4.06 -17.23
N LEU A 123 5.50 -3.54 -16.13
CA LEU A 123 6.93 -3.51 -15.83
C LEU A 123 7.46 -4.80 -15.19
N THR A 124 6.62 -5.81 -14.96
CA THR A 124 7.01 -7.07 -14.29
C THR A 124 8.09 -7.85 -15.04
N GLY A 125 8.39 -7.50 -16.30
CA GLY A 125 9.53 -8.03 -17.05
C GLY A 125 10.91 -7.48 -16.60
N LEU A 126 10.94 -6.43 -15.77
CA LEU A 126 12.13 -5.85 -15.14
C LEU A 126 12.22 -6.35 -13.67
N ASP A 127 12.59 -7.61 -13.45
CA ASP A 127 12.37 -8.32 -12.21
C ASP A 127 13.63 -8.74 -11.43
N ARG A 128 14.82 -8.25 -11.82
CA ARG A 128 16.08 -8.75 -11.29
C ARG A 128 16.68 -7.88 -10.20
N VAL A 129 17.32 -8.53 -9.22
CA VAL A 129 18.37 -7.93 -8.39
C VAL A 129 19.65 -7.93 -9.22
N VAL A 130 20.03 -6.76 -9.72
CA VAL A 130 21.12 -6.59 -10.72
C VAL A 130 22.49 -6.63 -10.04
N GLU A 131 22.58 -6.06 -8.84
CA GLU A 131 23.85 -5.90 -8.13
C GLU A 131 23.61 -5.90 -6.61
N ILE A 132 24.55 -6.45 -5.85
CA ILE A 132 24.54 -6.44 -4.38
C ILE A 132 25.88 -5.88 -3.87
N ASP A 133 25.81 -4.78 -3.15
CA ASP A 133 26.94 -4.21 -2.42
C ASP A 133 26.84 -4.58 -0.94
N ARG A 134 27.62 -5.59 -0.54
CA ARG A 134 27.66 -6.05 0.85
C ARG A 134 28.34 -5.08 1.79
N THR A 135 29.25 -4.25 1.28
CA THR A 135 30.00 -3.29 2.10
C THR A 135 29.08 -2.17 2.59
N SER A 136 28.28 -1.64 1.69
CA SER A 136 27.32 -0.56 2.01
C SER A 136 25.92 -1.09 2.34
N ARG A 137 25.70 -2.42 2.28
CA ARG A 137 24.42 -3.08 2.53
C ARG A 137 23.30 -2.52 1.66
N ALA A 138 23.51 -2.55 0.35
CA ALA A 138 22.52 -2.13 -0.62
C ALA A 138 22.43 -3.09 -1.80
N ALA A 139 21.31 -3.05 -2.51
CA ALA A 139 21.09 -3.80 -3.73
C ALA A 139 20.46 -2.92 -4.81
N ARG A 140 20.93 -3.05 -6.05
CA ARG A 140 20.31 -2.45 -7.22
C ARG A 140 19.27 -3.42 -7.75
N ILE A 141 18.01 -2.99 -7.69
CA ILE A 141 16.85 -3.83 -7.97
C ILE A 141 16.01 -3.17 -9.05
N GLN A 142 15.56 -3.96 -10.02
CA GLN A 142 14.66 -3.48 -11.07
C GLN A 142 13.26 -3.23 -10.56
N GLY A 143 12.59 -2.20 -11.10
CA GLY A 143 11.31 -1.69 -10.61
C GLY A 143 10.13 -2.65 -10.73
N GLY A 144 10.19 -3.61 -11.66
CA GLY A 144 9.15 -4.63 -11.85
C GLY A 144 9.27 -5.86 -10.95
N ALA A 145 10.30 -5.93 -10.10
CA ALA A 145 10.50 -7.06 -9.20
C ALA A 145 9.36 -7.14 -8.15
N LEU A 146 8.58 -8.22 -8.19
CA LEU A 146 7.57 -8.52 -7.18
C LEU A 146 8.21 -8.82 -5.83
N GLY A 147 7.51 -8.53 -4.74
CA GLY A 147 8.01 -8.74 -3.39
C GLY A 147 8.63 -10.11 -3.14
N PRO A 148 7.94 -11.24 -3.40
CA PRO A 148 8.51 -12.57 -3.26
C PRO A 148 9.74 -12.79 -4.14
N VAL A 149 9.72 -12.31 -5.38
CA VAL A 149 10.80 -12.49 -6.36
C VAL A 149 12.08 -11.79 -5.90
N LEU A 150 11.99 -10.53 -5.43
CA LEU A 150 13.16 -9.81 -4.95
C LEU A 150 13.70 -10.41 -3.64
N GLU A 151 12.83 -10.83 -2.72
CA GLU A 151 13.26 -11.46 -1.46
C GLU A 151 13.92 -12.83 -1.69
N ASP A 152 13.44 -13.61 -2.67
CA ASP A 152 14.03 -14.89 -3.03
C ASP A 152 15.42 -14.71 -3.68
N GLN A 153 15.64 -13.63 -4.43
CA GLN A 153 16.95 -13.29 -4.98
C GLN A 153 17.94 -12.76 -3.91
N LEU A 154 17.45 -12.05 -2.87
CA LEU A 154 18.30 -11.58 -1.76
C LEU A 154 18.63 -12.69 -0.74
N ARG A 155 17.74 -13.67 -0.58
CA ARG A 155 17.86 -14.74 0.44
C ARG A 155 19.15 -15.55 0.38
N PRO A 156 19.66 -15.99 -0.78
CA PRO A 156 20.94 -16.72 -0.87
C PRO A 156 22.15 -15.92 -0.37
N HIS A 157 21.98 -14.59 -0.33
CA HIS A 157 22.99 -13.67 0.17
C HIS A 157 22.85 -13.36 1.68
N GLY A 158 21.87 -13.96 2.37
CA GLY A 158 21.55 -13.69 3.78
C GLY A 158 20.89 -12.33 4.01
N LEU A 159 20.43 -11.67 2.94
CA LEU A 159 19.89 -10.32 2.96
C LEU A 159 18.36 -10.30 2.82
N THR A 160 17.77 -9.18 3.18
CA THR A 160 16.34 -8.86 3.01
C THR A 160 16.17 -7.36 2.83
N LEU A 161 15.23 -6.94 1.99
CA LEU A 161 14.79 -5.55 1.93
C LEU A 161 13.98 -5.17 3.18
N ARG A 162 13.32 -6.13 3.78
CA ARG A 162 12.48 -6.00 4.97
C ARG A 162 11.28 -5.06 4.81
N HIS A 163 10.86 -4.81 3.59
CA HIS A 163 9.66 -4.03 3.26
C HIS A 163 8.55 -4.97 2.80
N PHE A 164 7.49 -5.10 3.61
CA PHE A 164 6.39 -6.02 3.36
C PHE A 164 5.05 -5.26 3.47
N PRO A 165 4.60 -4.57 2.42
CA PRO A 165 3.25 -4.02 2.37
C PRO A 165 2.21 -5.15 2.40
N GLN A 166 0.96 -4.85 2.69
CA GLN A 166 -0.12 -5.84 2.70
C GLN A 166 -0.29 -6.54 1.34
N SER A 167 0.01 -5.83 0.25
CA SER A 167 0.01 -6.33 -1.12
C SER A 167 1.31 -7.02 -1.55
N PHE A 168 2.22 -7.36 -0.63
CA PHE A 168 3.57 -7.86 -0.91
C PHE A 168 3.64 -8.94 -1.99
N GLU A 169 2.70 -9.90 -1.98
CA GLU A 169 2.73 -11.04 -2.89
C GLU A 169 2.50 -10.66 -4.35
N PHE A 170 1.83 -9.52 -4.60
CA PHE A 170 1.40 -9.10 -5.93
C PHE A 170 1.69 -7.62 -6.23
N SER A 171 2.64 -7.01 -5.54
CA SER A 171 3.09 -5.65 -5.80
C SER A 171 4.60 -5.60 -6.06
N THR A 172 5.03 -4.62 -6.83
CA THR A 172 6.41 -4.48 -7.31
C THR A 172 7.16 -3.38 -6.59
N LEU A 173 8.51 -3.44 -6.60
CA LEU A 173 9.35 -2.38 -6.04
C LEU A 173 9.02 -1.00 -6.64
N GLY A 174 8.93 -0.89 -7.97
CA GLY A 174 8.60 0.38 -8.64
C GLY A 174 7.22 0.90 -8.24
N GLY A 175 6.25 -0.01 -8.05
CA GLY A 175 4.94 0.33 -7.50
C GLY A 175 5.03 0.89 -6.08
N TRP A 176 5.83 0.27 -5.19
CA TRP A 176 6.04 0.78 -3.83
C TRP A 176 6.66 2.18 -3.82
N LEU A 177 7.68 2.40 -4.66
CA LEU A 177 8.34 3.70 -4.80
C LEU A 177 7.37 4.76 -5.35
N ALA A 178 6.64 4.43 -6.42
CA ALA A 178 5.69 5.32 -7.06
C ALA A 178 4.51 5.71 -6.16
N THR A 179 4.18 4.91 -5.14
CA THR A 179 3.07 5.15 -4.22
C THR A 179 3.50 5.51 -2.79
N ARG A 180 4.80 5.54 -2.50
CA ARG A 180 5.34 5.71 -1.14
C ARG A 180 4.76 4.70 -0.16
N ALA A 181 4.75 3.43 -0.56
CA ALA A 181 4.13 2.37 0.22
C ALA A 181 4.71 2.21 1.63
N GLY A 182 3.85 1.93 2.60
CA GLY A 182 4.24 1.57 3.97
C GLY A 182 4.45 0.06 4.12
N GLY A 183 5.47 -0.34 4.86
CA GLY A 183 5.78 -1.75 5.12
C GLY A 183 5.26 -2.25 6.46
N HIS A 184 5.15 -3.57 6.62
CA HIS A 184 4.70 -4.21 7.86
C HIS A 184 5.71 -4.04 9.01
N TYR A 185 7.01 -4.03 8.73
CA TYR A 185 8.09 -3.86 9.70
C TYR A 185 8.62 -2.43 9.66
N ALA A 186 7.76 -1.46 9.94
CA ALA A 186 7.94 -0.07 9.54
C ALA A 186 7.89 0.91 10.72
N SER A 187 8.53 0.61 11.85
CA SER A 187 8.69 1.60 12.92
C SER A 187 10.02 2.36 12.84
N VAL A 188 11.01 1.79 12.14
CA VAL A 188 12.31 2.45 11.89
C VAL A 188 12.32 3.05 10.48
N TYR A 189 11.89 2.27 9.49
CA TYR A 189 11.78 2.66 8.09
C TYR A 189 10.32 2.49 7.65
N THR A 190 9.53 3.52 7.85
CA THR A 190 8.08 3.43 7.69
C THR A 190 7.67 3.36 6.22
N HIS A 191 8.13 4.28 5.42
CA HIS A 191 7.90 4.30 3.98
C HIS A 191 9.10 3.72 3.23
N ILE A 192 8.83 3.20 2.06
CA ILE A 192 9.87 2.75 1.14
C ILE A 192 10.91 3.83 0.83
N ASP A 193 10.54 5.11 0.93
CA ASP A 193 11.40 6.28 0.76
C ASP A 193 12.70 6.19 1.56
N ASP A 194 12.62 5.70 2.80
CA ASP A 194 13.76 5.65 3.72
C ASP A 194 14.77 4.56 3.32
N LEU A 195 14.35 3.62 2.49
CA LEU A 195 15.19 2.55 1.97
C LEU A 195 15.88 2.91 0.65
N VAL A 196 15.51 4.02 0.01
CA VAL A 196 16.08 4.44 -1.28
C VAL A 196 17.43 5.12 -1.06
N GLU A 197 18.47 4.68 -1.80
CA GLU A 197 19.77 5.37 -1.91
C GLU A 197 19.87 6.19 -3.21
N SER A 198 19.31 5.66 -4.32
CA SER A 198 19.20 6.34 -5.60
C SER A 198 18.16 5.66 -6.48
N MET A 199 17.68 6.36 -7.48
CA MET A 199 16.73 5.83 -8.46
C MET A 199 17.15 6.14 -9.89
N ARG A 200 16.69 5.29 -10.81
CA ARG A 200 16.79 5.47 -12.26
C ARG A 200 15.38 5.50 -12.84
N VAL A 201 15.05 6.62 -13.49
CA VAL A 201 13.71 6.92 -13.98
C VAL A 201 13.78 7.33 -15.43
N VAL A 202 12.97 6.68 -16.27
CA VAL A 202 12.83 7.03 -17.69
C VAL A 202 11.64 7.97 -17.85
N THR A 203 11.90 9.12 -18.44
CA THR A 203 10.87 10.11 -18.81
C THR A 203 10.84 10.28 -20.34
N PRO A 204 9.77 10.82 -20.93
CA PRO A 204 9.76 11.16 -22.36
C PRO A 204 10.87 12.11 -22.81
N THR A 205 11.44 12.90 -21.91
CA THR A 205 12.54 13.84 -22.23
C THR A 205 13.94 13.27 -21.94
N GLY A 206 14.04 12.06 -21.40
CA GLY A 206 15.32 11.40 -21.13
C GLY A 206 15.34 10.62 -19.83
N VAL A 207 16.52 10.10 -19.49
CA VAL A 207 16.73 9.30 -18.29
C VAL A 207 17.27 10.18 -17.16
N SER A 208 16.61 10.13 -16.01
CA SER A 208 17.06 10.75 -14.76
C SER A 208 17.68 9.67 -13.86
N GLU A 209 18.91 9.90 -13.41
CA GLU A 209 19.59 9.02 -12.45
C GLU A 209 20.20 9.84 -11.34
N SER A 210 19.83 9.56 -10.10
CA SER A 210 20.43 10.19 -8.94
C SER A 210 21.73 9.48 -8.53
N ARG A 211 22.60 10.20 -7.81
CA ARG A 211 23.82 9.60 -7.28
C ARG A 211 23.50 8.74 -6.06
N ARG A 212 24.07 7.54 -6.02
CA ARG A 212 24.02 6.67 -4.85
C ARG A 212 24.88 7.25 -3.73
N LEU A 213 24.25 7.78 -2.69
CA LEU A 213 24.89 8.40 -1.53
C LEU A 213 24.10 8.07 -0.26
N PRO A 214 24.75 7.95 0.92
CA PRO A 214 24.04 7.73 2.19
C PRO A 214 23.16 8.93 2.58
N GLY A 215 23.50 10.11 2.11
CA GLY A 215 22.75 11.36 2.27
C GLY A 215 23.45 12.49 1.51
N SER A 216 22.72 13.53 1.15
CA SER A 216 23.26 14.71 0.46
C SER A 216 22.52 15.97 0.88
N GLY A 217 23.27 17.04 1.14
CA GLY A 217 22.77 18.41 1.31
C GLY A 217 22.87 19.27 0.05
N ALA A 218 23.12 18.66 -1.13
CA ALA A 218 23.31 19.37 -2.38
C ALA A 218 21.97 19.71 -3.05
N GLY A 219 21.22 20.64 -2.46
CA GLY A 219 19.93 21.09 -2.97
C GLY A 219 18.75 20.15 -2.66
N PRO A 220 17.59 20.38 -3.29
CA PRO A 220 16.43 19.50 -3.15
C PRO A 220 16.70 18.11 -3.66
N SER A 221 16.17 17.07 -2.98
CA SER A 221 16.28 15.69 -3.42
C SER A 221 15.45 15.44 -4.68
N THR A 222 16.10 15.03 -5.76
CA THR A 222 15.43 14.67 -7.02
C THR A 222 14.60 13.39 -6.88
N ASP A 223 15.04 12.45 -6.03
CA ASP A 223 14.30 11.19 -5.79
C ASP A 223 12.91 11.46 -5.22
N ARG A 224 12.80 12.45 -4.32
CA ARG A 224 11.51 12.81 -3.71
C ARG A 224 10.51 13.45 -4.69
N LEU A 225 10.94 13.81 -5.89
CA LEU A 225 10.05 14.23 -6.96
C LEU A 225 9.33 13.03 -7.59
N PHE A 226 10.03 11.92 -7.73
CA PHE A 226 9.49 10.69 -8.35
C PHE A 226 8.81 9.77 -7.33
N LEU A 227 9.23 9.79 -6.07
CA LEU A 227 8.58 9.08 -4.98
C LEU A 227 7.16 9.63 -4.76
N GLY A 228 6.16 8.77 -4.89
CA GLY A 228 4.75 9.16 -4.77
C GLY A 228 4.17 9.84 -6.02
N SER A 229 4.89 9.85 -7.15
CA SER A 229 4.39 10.43 -8.40
C SER A 229 3.42 9.53 -9.17
N GLU A 230 3.25 8.29 -8.76
CA GLU A 230 2.34 7.29 -9.36
C GLU A 230 2.53 7.16 -10.90
N GLY A 231 3.77 7.30 -11.36
CA GLY A 231 4.11 7.22 -12.79
C GLY A 231 3.79 8.47 -13.60
N ALA A 232 3.29 9.55 -12.98
CA ALA A 232 2.95 10.78 -13.71
C ALA A 232 4.18 11.54 -14.23
N PHE A 233 5.34 11.37 -13.60
CA PHE A 233 6.58 12.10 -13.96
C PHE A 233 7.64 11.21 -14.64
N GLY A 234 7.45 9.89 -14.67
CA GLY A 234 8.40 8.96 -15.24
C GLY A 234 8.15 7.53 -14.82
N VAL A 235 8.84 6.61 -15.46
CA VAL A 235 8.83 5.17 -15.22
C VAL A 235 10.06 4.79 -14.41
N ILE A 236 9.90 4.32 -13.18
CA ILE A 236 10.99 3.87 -12.32
C ILE A 236 11.46 2.49 -12.81
N THR A 237 12.63 2.43 -13.43
CA THR A 237 13.18 1.19 -13.99
C THR A 237 14.08 0.45 -13.03
N GLU A 238 14.84 1.17 -12.19
CA GLU A 238 15.75 0.60 -11.19
C GLU A 238 15.87 1.52 -9.97
N ALA A 239 16.21 0.93 -8.83
CA ALA A 239 16.59 1.67 -7.63
C ALA A 239 17.71 0.94 -6.85
N TRP A 240 18.61 1.70 -6.23
CA TRP A 240 19.47 1.21 -5.18
C TRP A 240 18.73 1.29 -3.86
N MET A 241 18.53 0.12 -3.25
CA MET A 241 17.76 -0.04 -2.02
C MET A 241 18.66 -0.50 -0.88
N ARG A 242 18.49 0.14 0.30
CA ARG A 242 19.12 -0.36 1.54
C ARG A 242 18.57 -1.73 1.86
N VAL A 243 19.46 -2.67 2.12
CA VAL A 243 19.11 -4.01 2.58
C VAL A 243 19.77 -4.28 3.93
N GLN A 244 19.23 -5.26 4.64
CA GLN A 244 19.77 -5.65 5.94
C GLN A 244 19.98 -7.16 6.03
N ASP A 245 20.78 -7.59 7.00
CA ASP A 245 20.91 -9.01 7.32
C ASP A 245 19.57 -9.55 7.81
N ARG A 246 19.24 -10.80 7.47
CA ARG A 246 17.99 -11.43 7.89
C ARG A 246 17.96 -11.61 9.41
N PRO A 247 16.90 -11.13 10.10
CA PRO A 247 16.84 -11.21 11.55
C PRO A 247 16.71 -12.67 12.02
N VAL A 248 17.55 -13.01 13.00
CA VAL A 248 17.59 -14.34 13.66
C VAL A 248 16.98 -14.30 15.06
N PHE A 249 17.11 -13.19 15.77
CA PHE A 249 16.50 -12.96 17.08
C PHE A 249 15.18 -12.23 16.89
N LYS A 250 14.11 -12.73 17.51
CA LYS A 250 12.78 -12.14 17.43
C LYS A 250 12.07 -12.27 18.77
N ALA A 251 11.33 -11.23 19.13
CA ALA A 251 10.42 -11.28 20.27
C ALA A 251 9.11 -10.57 19.92
N SER A 252 7.99 -11.07 20.42
CA SER A 252 6.67 -10.46 20.24
C SER A 252 5.80 -10.61 21.49
N ALA A 253 4.87 -9.67 21.69
CA ALA A 253 3.89 -9.71 22.75
C ALA A 253 2.58 -9.08 22.30
N GLY A 254 1.45 -9.60 22.81
CA GLY A 254 0.15 -8.95 22.77
C GLY A 254 -0.15 -8.33 24.11
N VAL A 255 -0.39 -7.02 24.14
CA VAL A 255 -0.78 -6.29 25.36
C VAL A 255 -2.26 -5.90 25.23
N ARG A 256 -3.11 -6.32 26.17
CA ARG A 256 -4.54 -5.99 26.20
C ARG A 256 -4.79 -4.84 27.15
N PHE A 257 -5.70 -3.96 26.75
CA PHE A 257 -6.12 -2.80 27.54
C PHE A 257 -7.64 -2.76 27.65
N ALA A 258 -8.15 -2.56 28.86
CA ALA A 258 -9.58 -2.42 29.10
C ALA A 258 -10.15 -1.10 28.54
N ALA A 259 -9.34 -0.03 28.50
CA ALA A 259 -9.68 1.24 27.90
C ALA A 259 -8.78 1.53 26.69
N TYR A 260 -9.40 1.99 25.60
CA TYR A 260 -8.67 2.32 24.37
C TYR A 260 -7.71 3.50 24.54
N ASP A 261 -8.11 4.52 25.31
CA ASP A 261 -7.29 5.70 25.56
C ASP A 261 -6.00 5.37 26.32
N ASP A 262 -6.06 4.44 27.28
CA ASP A 262 -4.87 3.94 27.99
C ASP A 262 -3.91 3.23 27.03
N ALA A 263 -4.45 2.50 26.06
CA ALA A 263 -3.66 1.85 25.01
C ALA A 263 -3.00 2.88 24.08
N VAL A 264 -3.68 3.96 23.73
CA VAL A 264 -3.13 5.07 22.94
C VAL A 264 -1.96 5.73 23.68
N ASP A 265 -2.11 6.01 24.97
CA ASP A 265 -1.05 6.60 25.79
C ASP A 265 0.15 5.65 25.93
N ALA A 266 -0.07 4.35 26.08
CA ALA A 266 0.98 3.34 26.08
C ALA A 266 1.75 3.32 24.76
N VAL A 267 1.06 3.36 23.62
CA VAL A 267 1.68 3.38 22.30
C VAL A 267 2.50 4.65 22.09
N ARG A 268 2.00 5.81 22.53
CA ARG A 268 2.75 7.07 22.51
C ARG A 268 4.03 6.95 23.35
N ALA A 269 3.94 6.45 24.56
CA ALA A 269 5.12 6.26 25.43
C ALA A 269 6.16 5.32 24.79
N ILE A 270 5.72 4.22 24.17
CA ILE A 270 6.60 3.28 23.48
C ILE A 270 7.24 3.94 22.26
N SER A 271 6.49 4.67 21.43
CA SER A 271 7.02 5.33 20.22
C SER A 271 8.04 6.42 20.55
N GLN A 272 7.89 7.08 21.69
CA GLN A 272 8.78 8.14 22.18
C GLN A 272 9.97 7.61 23.02
N SER A 273 10.02 6.32 23.31
CA SER A 273 11.06 5.69 24.15
C SER A 273 12.39 5.42 23.45
N ALA A 274 12.47 5.63 22.13
CA ALA A 274 13.60 5.24 21.29
C ALA A 274 13.88 3.71 21.26
N LEU A 275 12.91 2.87 21.60
CA LEU A 275 13.03 1.41 21.50
C LEU A 275 12.90 0.90 20.05
N PHE A 276 12.22 1.64 19.19
CA PHE A 276 12.01 1.33 17.77
C PHE A 276 11.53 -0.11 17.49
N PRO A 277 10.36 -0.51 18.01
CA PRO A 277 9.80 -1.83 17.71
C PRO A 277 9.58 -1.98 16.20
N VAL A 278 9.87 -3.14 15.63
CA VAL A 278 9.59 -3.43 14.21
C VAL A 278 8.09 -3.62 13.95
N ASN A 279 7.31 -3.85 15.01
CA ASN A 279 5.86 -3.88 14.96
C ASN A 279 5.31 -3.23 16.24
N CYS A 280 4.52 -2.18 16.08
CA CYS A 280 3.80 -1.49 17.15
C CYS A 280 2.43 -1.10 16.60
N ARG A 281 1.45 -1.99 16.74
CA ARG A 281 0.12 -1.83 16.16
C ARG A 281 -0.95 -1.91 17.22
N LEU A 282 -1.73 -0.86 17.32
CA LEU A 282 -2.87 -0.82 18.21
C LEU A 282 -4.15 -1.11 17.42
N LEU A 283 -4.95 -2.05 17.91
CA LEU A 283 -6.28 -2.36 17.40
C LEU A 283 -7.30 -1.88 18.45
N ASP A 284 -8.33 -1.16 18.01
CA ASP A 284 -9.48 -0.87 18.85
C ASP A 284 -10.24 -2.17 19.22
N PRO A 285 -11.18 -2.14 20.16
CA PRO A 285 -11.90 -3.35 20.57
C PRO A 285 -12.62 -4.06 19.41
N LEU A 286 -13.17 -3.32 18.45
CA LEU A 286 -13.88 -3.91 17.32
C LEU A 286 -12.91 -4.61 16.36
N GLU A 287 -11.82 -3.94 15.99
CA GLU A 287 -10.79 -4.53 15.14
C GLU A 287 -10.12 -5.73 15.83
N ALA A 288 -9.89 -5.66 17.14
CA ALA A 288 -9.32 -6.76 17.93
C ALA A 288 -10.24 -7.99 17.95
N ALA A 289 -11.54 -7.79 18.07
CA ALA A 289 -12.53 -8.86 17.99
C ALA A 289 -12.56 -9.50 16.58
N MET A 290 -12.59 -8.67 15.55
CA MET A 290 -12.74 -9.14 14.17
C MET A 290 -11.48 -9.81 13.61
N SER A 291 -10.28 -9.31 13.95
CA SER A 291 -9.02 -9.72 13.31
C SER A 291 -8.12 -10.56 14.22
N ALA A 292 -8.26 -10.46 15.54
CA ALA A 292 -7.41 -11.16 16.50
C ALA A 292 -8.18 -12.13 17.43
N GLY A 293 -9.52 -12.17 17.34
CA GLY A 293 -10.36 -13.04 18.18
C GLY A 293 -10.36 -12.63 19.66
N VAL A 294 -10.18 -11.34 19.95
CA VAL A 294 -10.26 -10.76 21.29
C VAL A 294 -11.67 -10.17 21.44
N ASP A 295 -12.59 -10.91 22.04
CA ASP A 295 -14.02 -10.60 22.12
C ASP A 295 -14.50 -10.13 23.51
N ASP A 296 -13.55 -9.81 24.40
CA ASP A 296 -13.81 -9.32 25.76
C ASP A 296 -13.97 -7.79 25.86
N GLY A 297 -13.97 -7.10 24.72
CA GLY A 297 -14.06 -5.65 24.65
C GLY A 297 -12.73 -4.91 24.87
N SER A 298 -11.62 -5.64 24.99
CA SER A 298 -10.30 -5.05 25.14
C SER A 298 -9.73 -4.55 23.81
N ALA A 299 -8.95 -3.46 23.86
CA ALA A 299 -8.03 -3.09 22.80
C ALA A 299 -6.78 -3.98 22.83
N LEU A 300 -6.16 -4.22 21.68
CA LEU A 300 -4.97 -5.07 21.55
C LEU A 300 -3.80 -4.30 20.93
N LEU A 301 -2.69 -4.20 21.67
CA LEU A 301 -1.41 -3.73 21.14
C LEU A 301 -0.53 -4.92 20.76
N VAL A 302 -0.13 -4.99 19.50
CA VAL A 302 0.81 -5.99 18.97
C VAL A 302 2.20 -5.37 18.95
N LEU A 303 3.13 -5.94 19.73
CA LEU A 303 4.53 -5.54 19.78
C LEU A 303 5.43 -6.60 19.14
N GLY A 304 6.49 -6.13 18.45
CA GLY A 304 7.52 -6.99 17.89
C GLY A 304 8.88 -6.32 17.81
N PHE A 305 9.93 -7.09 18.10
CA PHE A 305 11.32 -6.68 17.95
C PHE A 305 12.10 -7.74 17.20
N GLU A 306 13.08 -7.32 16.41
CA GLU A 306 13.92 -8.22 15.63
C GLU A 306 15.38 -7.69 15.60
N SER A 307 16.34 -8.62 15.55
CA SER A 307 17.75 -8.31 15.31
C SER A 307 18.42 -9.45 14.56
N ALA A 308 19.38 -9.11 13.71
CA ALA A 308 20.27 -10.09 13.08
C ALA A 308 21.50 -10.38 13.94
N ASP A 309 21.81 -9.55 14.94
CA ASP A 309 23.09 -9.49 15.63
C ASP A 309 23.01 -9.92 17.09
N HIS A 310 21.96 -9.50 17.83
CA HIS A 310 21.87 -9.69 19.29
C HIS A 310 20.44 -10.01 19.75
N PRO A 311 20.31 -10.64 20.96
CA PRO A 311 19.00 -10.85 21.58
C PRO A 311 18.26 -9.53 21.83
N VAL A 312 16.94 -9.56 21.66
CA VAL A 312 16.05 -8.38 21.80
C VAL A 312 15.20 -8.40 23.08
N ASP A 313 15.61 -9.22 24.06
CA ASP A 313 14.88 -9.47 25.32
C ASP A 313 14.64 -8.18 26.11
N ALA A 314 15.71 -7.41 26.35
CA ALA A 314 15.62 -6.17 27.11
C ALA A 314 14.69 -5.12 26.45
N TRP A 315 14.63 -5.13 25.13
CA TRP A 315 13.79 -4.19 24.37
C TRP A 315 12.32 -4.53 24.49
N ILE A 316 11.95 -5.80 24.27
CA ILE A 316 10.55 -6.22 24.38
C ILE A 316 10.05 -6.12 25.83
N GLU A 317 10.91 -6.46 26.83
CA GLU A 317 10.59 -6.36 28.25
C GLU A 317 10.30 -4.91 28.61
N ARG A 318 11.16 -3.95 28.20
CA ARG A 318 10.92 -2.53 28.46
C ARG A 318 9.65 -2.00 27.78
N ALA A 319 9.37 -2.40 26.54
CA ALA A 319 8.13 -2.01 25.85
C ALA A 319 6.88 -2.57 26.55
N VAL A 320 6.95 -3.80 27.05
CA VAL A 320 5.87 -4.42 27.84
C VAL A 320 5.69 -3.72 29.19
N GLU A 321 6.78 -3.30 29.87
CA GLU A 321 6.70 -2.50 31.10
C GLU A 321 5.93 -1.18 30.84
N LEU A 322 6.30 -0.45 29.78
CA LEU A 322 5.59 0.78 29.38
C LEU A 322 4.09 0.50 29.13
N GLY A 323 3.75 -0.64 28.51
CA GLY A 323 2.37 -1.06 28.37
C GLY A 323 1.68 -1.28 29.71
N ARG A 324 2.34 -1.93 30.68
CA ARG A 324 1.82 -2.18 32.03
C ARG A 324 1.67 -0.91 32.85
N ASP A 325 2.59 0.04 32.70
CA ASP A 325 2.50 1.36 33.35
C ASP A 325 1.22 2.12 32.99
N HIS A 326 0.61 1.77 31.84
CA HIS A 326 -0.68 2.30 31.36
C HIS A 326 -1.84 1.29 31.50
N GLY A 327 -1.75 0.34 32.42
CA GLY A 327 -2.85 -0.60 32.71
C GLY A 327 -2.94 -1.82 31.79
N GLY A 328 -1.98 -2.00 30.89
CA GLY A 328 -1.94 -3.14 29.97
C GLY A 328 -1.61 -4.46 30.67
N VAL A 329 -2.22 -5.55 30.19
CA VAL A 329 -1.94 -6.93 30.63
C VAL A 329 -1.43 -7.76 29.46
N VAL A 330 -0.57 -8.75 29.76
CA VAL A 330 0.06 -9.61 28.73
C VAL A 330 -0.34 -11.06 29.03
N PRO A 331 -1.53 -11.50 28.59
CA PRO A 331 -2.07 -12.80 28.98
C PRO A 331 -1.25 -13.97 28.41
N ASP A 332 -0.74 -13.84 27.19
CA ASP A 332 0.01 -14.90 26.50
C ASP A 332 1.53 -14.83 26.76
N GLY A 333 1.98 -13.87 27.58
CA GLY A 333 3.41 -13.64 27.84
C GLY A 333 4.16 -13.09 26.62
N ILE A 334 5.51 -13.12 26.71
CA ILE A 334 6.42 -12.72 25.63
C ILE A 334 6.86 -13.98 24.89
N VAL A 335 6.61 -14.02 23.57
CA VAL A 335 7.05 -15.11 22.69
C VAL A 335 8.41 -14.73 22.11
N LYS A 336 9.41 -15.58 22.32
CA LYS A 336 10.80 -15.38 21.85
C LYS A 336 11.22 -16.50 20.90
N SER A 337 11.98 -16.16 19.87
CA SER A 337 12.59 -17.13 18.96
C SER A 337 13.96 -16.67 18.53
N GLY A 338 14.88 -17.64 18.33
CA GLY A 338 16.28 -17.41 17.98
C GLY A 338 17.23 -17.92 19.05
N SER A 339 18.38 -18.44 18.61
CA SER A 339 19.46 -18.94 19.48
C SER A 339 20.78 -18.36 19.00
N ALA A 340 21.65 -18.00 19.94
CA ALA A 340 23.03 -17.57 19.67
C ALA A 340 23.91 -18.68 19.04
N THR A 341 23.45 -19.92 19.02
CA THR A 341 24.10 -21.05 18.35
C THR A 341 23.47 -21.24 16.97
N GLY A 342 24.08 -20.59 15.96
CA GLY A 342 23.62 -20.53 14.59
C GLY A 342 23.43 -21.88 13.91
N ASN A 343 22.21 -22.37 13.91
CA ASN A 343 21.67 -23.23 12.87
C ASN A 343 20.31 -22.62 12.45
N ALA A 344 20.40 -21.59 11.59
CA ALA A 344 19.24 -21.06 10.92
C ALA A 344 18.76 -22.09 9.89
N THR A 345 18.02 -23.10 10.34
CA THR A 345 17.13 -23.81 9.43
C THR A 345 16.10 -22.79 8.97
N SER A 346 16.16 -22.47 7.70
CA SER A 346 15.25 -21.58 6.98
C SER A 346 13.83 -22.11 7.10
N ALA A 347 13.12 -21.74 8.17
CA ALA A 347 11.68 -21.91 8.19
C ALA A 347 11.09 -20.76 7.35
N PRO A 348 10.20 -21.06 6.38
CA PRO A 348 9.48 -20.03 5.64
C PRO A 348 8.75 -19.10 6.61
N ALA A 349 8.54 -17.84 6.20
CA ALA A 349 7.70 -16.91 6.93
C ALA A 349 6.36 -17.61 7.23
N GLY A 350 6.17 -18.07 8.47
CA GLY A 350 4.97 -18.83 8.82
C GLY A 350 5.18 -20.12 9.63
N THR A 351 6.26 -20.27 10.38
CA THR A 351 6.41 -21.44 11.28
C THR A 351 5.52 -21.36 12.52
N ALA A 352 5.06 -22.52 13.00
CA ALA A 352 4.03 -22.72 14.01
C ALA A 352 4.19 -21.94 15.32
N ALA A 353 5.41 -21.68 15.78
CA ALA A 353 5.70 -21.01 17.06
C ALA A 353 5.33 -19.51 17.14
N GLY A 354 4.88 -18.89 16.05
CA GLY A 354 4.41 -17.48 16.02
C GLY A 354 2.96 -17.35 15.54
N ARG A 355 2.21 -18.47 15.45
CA ARG A 355 0.83 -18.52 14.92
C ARG A 355 -0.23 -18.71 16.01
N GLU A 356 0.18 -18.91 17.26
CA GLU A 356 -0.73 -19.13 18.39
C GLU A 356 -1.06 -17.80 19.08
N GLY A 357 -2.23 -17.73 19.71
CA GLY A 357 -2.74 -16.56 20.40
C GLY A 357 -3.23 -15.42 19.49
N ALA A 358 -3.64 -14.30 20.13
CA ALA A 358 -4.22 -13.14 19.45
C ALA A 358 -3.27 -12.50 18.41
N VAL A 359 -1.97 -12.43 18.69
CA VAL A 359 -0.94 -11.91 17.76
C VAL A 359 -0.83 -12.77 16.50
N GLY A 360 -0.88 -14.08 16.65
CA GLY A 360 -0.85 -15.01 15.52
C GLY A 360 -2.11 -14.95 14.67
N ALA A 361 -3.27 -14.89 15.29
CA ALA A 361 -4.57 -14.72 14.63
C ALA A 361 -4.61 -13.42 13.82
N TRP A 362 -4.22 -12.30 14.43
CA TRP A 362 -4.12 -11.01 13.74
C TRP A 362 -3.19 -11.06 12.53
N ARG A 363 -1.98 -11.63 12.66
CA ARG A 363 -1.04 -11.76 11.54
C ARG A 363 -1.63 -12.53 10.36
N ASN A 364 -2.31 -13.63 10.64
CA ASN A 364 -2.98 -14.43 9.61
C ASN A 364 -4.11 -13.64 8.93
N SER A 365 -4.90 -12.91 9.70
CA SER A 365 -5.97 -12.05 9.19
C SER A 365 -5.40 -10.94 8.30
N PHE A 366 -4.32 -10.28 8.73
CA PHE A 366 -3.68 -9.20 7.99
C PHE A 366 -3.22 -9.62 6.60
N VAL A 367 -2.56 -10.78 6.47
CA VAL A 367 -2.06 -11.29 5.17
C VAL A 367 -3.23 -11.68 4.25
N ARG A 368 -4.36 -12.14 4.82
CA ARG A 368 -5.54 -12.58 4.04
C ARG A 368 -6.52 -11.47 3.70
N ALA A 369 -6.38 -10.29 4.28
CA ALA A 369 -7.36 -9.21 4.12
C ALA A 369 -7.67 -8.84 2.65
N PRO A 370 -6.70 -8.74 1.71
CA PRO A 370 -7.00 -8.46 0.31
C PRO A 370 -7.93 -9.50 -0.33
N TYR A 371 -7.68 -10.79 -0.06
CA TYR A 371 -8.50 -11.90 -0.59
C TYR A 371 -9.89 -11.93 0.05
N THR A 372 -9.99 -11.63 1.35
CA THR A 372 -11.26 -11.55 2.07
C THR A 372 -12.14 -10.45 1.51
N ARG A 373 -11.57 -9.28 1.20
CA ARG A 373 -12.30 -8.17 0.58
C ARG A 373 -12.93 -8.57 -0.75
N ASP A 374 -12.18 -9.20 -1.64
CA ASP A 374 -12.67 -9.62 -2.94
C ASP A 374 -13.84 -10.63 -2.80
N ALA A 375 -13.80 -11.51 -1.79
CA ALA A 375 -14.91 -12.40 -1.47
C ALA A 375 -16.15 -11.65 -0.93
N LEU A 376 -15.95 -10.65 -0.07
CA LEU A 376 -17.03 -9.84 0.52
C LEU A 376 -17.74 -8.97 -0.51
N VAL A 377 -17.05 -8.49 -1.53
CA VAL A 377 -17.67 -7.77 -2.66
C VAL A 377 -18.71 -8.64 -3.38
N ARG A 378 -18.46 -9.94 -3.51
CA ARG A 378 -19.44 -10.87 -4.09
C ARG A 378 -20.68 -11.08 -3.21
N LEU A 379 -20.64 -10.70 -1.96
CA LEU A 379 -21.78 -10.65 -1.03
C LEU A 379 -22.46 -9.27 -1.01
N SER A 380 -22.06 -8.35 -1.90
CA SER A 380 -22.47 -6.94 -1.88
C SER A 380 -22.19 -6.26 -0.55
N VAL A 381 -21.09 -6.64 0.13
CA VAL A 381 -20.65 -5.95 1.34
C VAL A 381 -19.70 -4.82 0.94
N ILE A 382 -20.00 -3.62 1.43
CA ILE A 382 -19.07 -2.50 1.33
C ILE A 382 -17.93 -2.76 2.32
N VAL A 383 -16.72 -2.82 1.78
CA VAL A 383 -15.48 -2.97 2.55
C VAL A 383 -14.58 -1.81 2.15
N GLU A 384 -14.68 -0.72 2.88
CA GLU A 384 -13.82 0.44 2.65
C GLU A 384 -12.74 0.50 3.70
N THR A 385 -11.54 0.88 3.26
CA THR A 385 -10.43 1.19 4.14
C THR A 385 -9.83 2.52 3.74
N PHE A 386 -9.64 3.39 4.71
CA PHE A 386 -8.96 4.66 4.52
C PHE A 386 -8.03 4.93 5.71
N GLU A 387 -7.04 5.75 5.49
CA GLU A 387 -5.99 5.94 6.48
C GLU A 387 -5.42 7.36 6.42
N THR A 388 -4.83 7.78 7.51
CA THR A 388 -4.28 9.13 7.65
C THR A 388 -3.04 9.11 8.56
N ALA A 389 -2.46 10.27 8.79
CA ALA A 389 -1.52 10.54 9.88
C ALA A 389 -1.85 11.88 10.50
N CYS A 390 -1.64 11.99 11.81
CA CYS A 390 -1.81 13.21 12.56
C CYS A 390 -0.83 13.25 13.75
N THR A 391 -0.68 14.40 14.39
CA THR A 391 0.09 14.52 15.62
C THR A 391 -0.65 13.93 16.81
N TRP A 392 0.07 13.57 17.90
CA TRP A 392 -0.55 12.96 19.09
C TRP A 392 -1.60 13.84 19.74
N ASP A 393 -1.38 15.16 19.76
CA ASP A 393 -2.34 16.13 20.34
C ASP A 393 -3.62 16.27 19.52
N ALA A 394 -3.57 16.03 18.21
CA ALA A 394 -4.74 16.08 17.34
C ALA A 394 -5.52 14.76 17.31
N PHE A 395 -4.90 13.63 17.68
CA PHE A 395 -5.47 12.30 17.43
C PHE A 395 -6.86 12.10 18.06
N ALA A 396 -7.04 12.44 19.33
CA ALA A 396 -8.30 12.17 20.03
C ALA A 396 -9.50 12.86 19.35
N CYS A 397 -9.32 14.12 18.96
CA CYS A 397 -10.35 14.90 18.26
C CYS A 397 -10.58 14.36 16.84
N LEU A 398 -9.51 14.09 16.09
CA LEU A 398 -9.59 13.52 14.75
C LEU A 398 -10.30 12.17 14.77
N HIS A 399 -9.91 11.28 15.67
CA HIS A 399 -10.50 9.94 15.80
C HIS A 399 -12.00 10.00 16.04
N ALA A 400 -12.43 10.78 17.06
CA ALA A 400 -13.84 10.91 17.42
C ALA A 400 -14.66 11.47 16.23
N ASN A 401 -14.21 12.58 15.64
CA ASN A 401 -14.93 13.24 14.55
C ASN A 401 -15.00 12.37 13.27
N VAL A 402 -13.96 11.61 12.96
CA VAL A 402 -13.95 10.70 11.80
C VAL A 402 -14.87 9.52 12.04
N ILE A 403 -14.81 8.88 13.22
CA ILE A 403 -15.73 7.77 13.56
C ILE A 403 -17.18 8.24 13.48
N ASP A 404 -17.51 9.40 14.06
CA ASP A 404 -18.88 9.94 14.06
C ASP A 404 -19.35 10.24 12.62
N ALA A 405 -18.57 10.97 11.84
CA ALA A 405 -18.93 11.34 10.47
C ALA A 405 -19.12 10.13 9.54
N VAL A 406 -18.23 9.13 9.69
CA VAL A 406 -18.31 7.91 8.86
C VAL A 406 -19.45 7.02 9.31
N THR A 407 -19.69 6.90 10.63
CA THR A 407 -20.84 6.14 11.18
C THR A 407 -22.16 6.76 10.73
N ASP A 408 -22.28 8.07 10.75
CA ASP A 408 -23.47 8.79 10.27
C ASP A 408 -23.69 8.54 8.76
N ALA A 409 -22.64 8.62 7.96
CA ALA A 409 -22.72 8.33 6.52
C ALA A 409 -23.14 6.88 6.26
N VAL A 410 -22.53 5.92 6.94
CA VAL A 410 -22.86 4.49 6.84
C VAL A 410 -24.32 4.23 7.23
N ASN A 411 -24.79 4.79 8.33
CA ASN A 411 -26.18 4.63 8.79
C ASN A 411 -27.17 5.24 7.80
N ARG A 412 -26.88 6.42 7.25
CA ARG A 412 -27.71 7.10 6.26
C ARG A 412 -27.79 6.34 4.95
N VAL A 413 -26.66 5.78 4.49
CA VAL A 413 -26.54 5.20 3.14
C VAL A 413 -26.87 3.71 3.12
N CYS A 414 -26.47 2.98 4.18
CA CYS A 414 -26.59 1.52 4.28
C CYS A 414 -27.57 1.06 5.36
N GLY A 415 -27.99 1.94 6.27
CA GLY A 415 -28.88 1.64 7.39
C GLY A 415 -28.17 1.06 8.62
N VAL A 416 -27.11 0.28 8.43
CA VAL A 416 -26.30 -0.33 9.47
C VAL A 416 -24.88 -0.56 8.94
N GLY A 417 -23.90 -0.56 9.83
CA GLY A 417 -22.51 -0.92 9.49
C GLY A 417 -21.60 -0.83 10.71
N MET A 418 -20.35 -1.08 10.48
CA MET A 418 -19.31 -1.09 11.52
C MET A 418 -18.14 -0.25 11.03
N VAL A 419 -17.58 0.56 11.92
CA VAL A 419 -16.36 1.34 11.69
C VAL A 419 -15.37 1.00 12.79
N SER A 420 -14.20 0.53 12.44
CA SER A 420 -13.11 0.23 13.38
C SER A 420 -11.87 1.06 13.06
N CYS A 421 -10.97 1.17 14.03
CA CYS A 421 -9.70 1.87 13.88
C CYS A 421 -8.53 1.04 14.41
N ARG A 422 -7.42 1.05 13.67
CA ARG A 422 -6.13 0.53 14.13
C ARG A 422 -5.01 1.51 13.82
N PHE A 423 -3.94 1.48 14.59
CA PHE A 423 -2.69 2.14 14.18
C PHE A 423 -1.88 1.17 13.33
N THR A 424 -1.68 1.51 12.06
CA THR A 424 -0.81 0.73 11.18
C THR A 424 0.66 1.09 11.37
N HIS A 425 0.93 2.34 11.69
CA HIS A 425 2.25 2.88 11.97
C HIS A 425 2.18 3.86 13.12
N VAL A 426 3.29 4.02 13.81
CA VAL A 426 3.42 4.98 14.91
C VAL A 426 4.77 5.68 14.82
N TYR A 427 4.75 6.97 15.11
CA TYR A 427 5.92 7.85 15.11
C TYR A 427 6.05 8.52 16.48
N PRO A 428 7.23 9.02 16.83
CA PRO A 428 7.38 9.81 18.07
C PRO A 428 6.44 11.02 18.14
N ASP A 429 6.09 11.59 16.99
CA ASP A 429 5.24 12.78 16.84
C ASP A 429 3.77 12.50 16.55
N GLY A 430 3.39 11.29 16.17
CA GLY A 430 1.98 10.96 15.92
C GLY A 430 1.72 9.54 15.44
N PRO A 431 0.44 9.10 15.45
CA PRO A 431 0.03 7.82 14.88
C PRO A 431 -0.37 7.95 13.41
N ALA A 432 -0.42 6.81 12.72
CA ALA A 432 -1.09 6.64 11.44
C ALA A 432 -2.36 5.77 11.65
N PRO A 433 -3.51 6.39 11.97
CA PRO A 433 -4.77 5.68 12.10
C PRO A 433 -5.24 5.11 10.76
N TYR A 434 -5.75 3.90 10.79
CA TYR A 434 -6.31 3.18 9.67
C TYR A 434 -7.72 2.73 10.03
N PHE A 435 -8.68 3.22 9.30
CA PHE A 435 -10.09 2.92 9.53
C PHE A 435 -10.57 1.84 8.58
N THR A 436 -11.46 0.98 9.07
CA THR A 436 -12.10 -0.06 8.27
C THR A 436 -13.61 0.05 8.43
N VAL A 437 -14.33 0.07 7.32
CA VAL A 437 -15.79 0.09 7.26
C VAL A 437 -16.30 -1.22 6.69
N TYR A 438 -17.28 -1.81 7.36
CA TYR A 438 -18.08 -2.91 6.85
C TYR A 438 -19.56 -2.53 6.90
N ALA A 439 -20.22 -2.56 5.75
CA ALA A 439 -21.66 -2.26 5.67
C ALA A 439 -22.33 -3.11 4.58
N PRO A 440 -23.63 -3.42 4.71
CA PRO A 440 -24.37 -4.07 3.63
C PRO A 440 -24.60 -3.09 2.48
N GLY A 441 -24.12 -3.45 1.29
CA GLY A 441 -24.40 -2.72 0.07
C GLY A 441 -25.68 -3.19 -0.60
N ARG A 442 -26.30 -2.32 -1.39
CA ARG A 442 -27.42 -2.67 -2.27
C ARG A 442 -26.88 -3.13 -3.62
N PRO A 443 -27.18 -4.36 -4.07
CA PRO A 443 -26.72 -4.86 -5.35
C PRO A 443 -26.98 -3.86 -6.49
N GLY A 444 -25.93 -3.53 -7.25
CA GLY A 444 -25.95 -2.55 -8.33
C GLY A 444 -25.82 -1.07 -7.90
N SER A 445 -25.79 -0.79 -6.60
CA SER A 445 -25.60 0.57 -6.04
C SER A 445 -24.39 0.67 -5.12
N GLU A 446 -23.58 -0.38 -5.01
CA GLU A 446 -22.48 -0.46 -4.06
C GLU A 446 -21.46 0.66 -4.27
N VAL A 447 -21.14 1.00 -5.53
CA VAL A 447 -20.19 2.07 -5.86
C VAL A 447 -20.74 3.44 -5.42
N ALA A 448 -22.02 3.72 -5.69
CA ALA A 448 -22.63 4.99 -5.29
C ALA A 448 -22.69 5.14 -3.77
N GLN A 449 -23.01 4.06 -3.05
CA GLN A 449 -23.01 4.05 -1.59
C GLN A 449 -21.59 4.25 -1.03
N TRP A 450 -20.61 3.58 -1.64
CA TRP A 450 -19.20 3.72 -1.29
C TRP A 450 -18.69 5.15 -1.54
N ASP A 451 -19.07 5.78 -2.66
CA ASP A 451 -18.68 7.15 -2.99
C ASP A 451 -19.11 8.14 -1.89
N GLU A 452 -20.33 7.99 -1.36
CA GLU A 452 -20.84 8.85 -0.27
C GLU A 452 -20.07 8.63 1.03
N ILE A 453 -19.77 7.37 1.38
CA ILE A 453 -19.00 7.03 2.59
C ILE A 453 -17.57 7.54 2.45
N LYS A 454 -16.94 7.33 1.27
CA LYS A 454 -15.57 7.79 0.98
C LYS A 454 -15.45 9.30 1.06
N ALA A 455 -16.43 10.03 0.52
CA ALA A 455 -16.46 11.48 0.60
C ALA A 455 -16.55 11.97 2.06
N ALA A 456 -17.48 11.42 2.84
CA ALA A 456 -17.62 11.77 4.26
C ALA A 456 -16.34 11.49 5.06
N ALA A 457 -15.69 10.35 4.82
CA ALA A 457 -14.42 10.00 5.45
C ALA A 457 -13.31 11.01 5.09
N SER A 458 -13.16 11.29 3.79
CA SER A 458 -12.11 12.19 3.29
C SER A 458 -12.30 13.63 3.76
N ASP A 459 -13.54 14.12 3.77
CA ASP A 459 -13.88 15.46 4.30
C ASP A 459 -13.56 15.54 5.80
N ALA A 460 -13.92 14.52 6.57
CA ALA A 460 -13.65 14.47 8.01
C ALA A 460 -12.14 14.43 8.30
N LEU A 461 -11.35 13.68 7.52
CA LEU A 461 -9.89 13.65 7.67
C LEU A 461 -9.28 15.04 7.50
N LEU A 462 -9.60 15.73 6.39
CA LEU A 462 -9.04 17.05 6.11
C LEU A 462 -9.52 18.12 7.11
N ALA A 463 -10.80 18.10 7.47
CA ALA A 463 -11.38 19.05 8.41
C ALA A 463 -10.74 18.96 9.81
N ASN A 464 -10.17 17.80 10.17
CA ASN A 464 -9.53 17.57 11.47
C ASN A 464 -7.99 17.51 11.40
N GLY A 465 -7.38 18.03 10.34
CA GLY A 465 -5.92 18.19 10.21
C GLY A 465 -5.15 16.91 9.89
N GLY A 466 -5.85 15.85 9.49
CA GLY A 466 -5.23 14.63 8.96
C GLY A 466 -4.77 14.80 7.51
N THR A 467 -3.85 13.94 7.06
CA THR A 467 -3.54 13.83 5.63
C THR A 467 -4.58 12.94 4.94
N ILE A 468 -4.85 13.20 3.65
CA ILE A 468 -5.82 12.38 2.89
C ILE A 468 -5.37 10.92 2.76
N THR A 469 -4.09 10.67 2.79
CA THR A 469 -3.51 9.32 2.75
C THR A 469 -2.14 9.30 3.40
N HIS A 470 -1.80 8.20 4.07
CA HIS A 470 -0.48 7.95 4.64
C HIS A 470 0.35 7.03 3.73
N HIS A 471 -0.26 5.97 3.12
CA HIS A 471 0.46 4.98 2.31
C HIS A 471 -0.36 4.32 1.19
N HIS A 472 -1.64 4.67 1.00
CA HIS A 472 -2.47 4.15 -0.10
C HIS A 472 -2.29 4.89 -1.43
N SER A 473 -1.54 5.99 -1.45
CA SER A 473 -1.38 6.91 -2.57
C SER A 473 -2.59 7.82 -2.83
N VAL A 474 -2.42 8.72 -3.78
CA VAL A 474 -3.49 9.65 -4.18
C VAL A 474 -4.44 8.98 -5.16
N GLY A 475 -3.94 8.48 -6.27
CA GLY A 475 -4.73 7.91 -7.34
C GLY A 475 -5.80 8.87 -7.86
N ARG A 476 -6.91 8.31 -8.34
CA ARG A 476 -8.09 9.08 -8.75
C ARG A 476 -9.05 9.31 -7.58
N ASP A 477 -9.09 8.37 -6.65
CA ASP A 477 -10.09 8.38 -5.56
C ASP A 477 -9.78 9.41 -4.48
N HIS A 478 -8.52 9.83 -4.30
CA HIS A 478 -8.11 10.84 -3.33
C HIS A 478 -7.80 12.22 -3.97
N ASP A 479 -7.71 12.31 -5.31
CA ASP A 479 -7.29 13.53 -6.01
C ASP A 479 -8.06 14.81 -5.60
N PRO A 480 -9.41 14.80 -5.44
CA PRO A 480 -10.16 16.00 -5.06
C PRO A 480 -9.70 16.59 -3.71
N TRP A 481 -9.38 15.74 -2.75
CA TRP A 481 -8.91 16.14 -1.41
C TRP A 481 -7.42 16.44 -1.39
N TYR A 482 -6.60 15.72 -2.15
CA TYR A 482 -5.19 16.03 -2.33
C TYR A 482 -5.00 17.44 -2.90
N ARG A 483 -5.82 17.86 -3.88
CA ARG A 483 -5.80 19.22 -4.42
C ARG A 483 -6.15 20.29 -3.39
N GLN A 484 -7.00 19.97 -2.43
CA GLN A 484 -7.32 20.87 -1.30
C GLN A 484 -6.19 20.90 -0.27
N GLN A 485 -5.55 19.76 0.02
CA GLN A 485 -4.47 19.65 1.00
C GLN A 485 -3.20 20.38 0.55
N ARG A 486 -2.85 20.29 -0.72
CA ARG A 486 -1.62 20.90 -1.23
C ARG A 486 -1.77 22.41 -1.44
N SER A 487 -0.70 23.19 -1.18
CA SER A 487 -0.71 24.62 -1.47
C SER A 487 -0.79 24.90 -2.99
N ALA A 488 -1.45 25.99 -3.37
CA ALA A 488 -1.56 26.38 -4.78
C ALA A 488 -0.20 26.60 -5.49
N PRO A 489 0.85 27.20 -4.85
CA PRO A 489 2.18 27.27 -5.45
C PRO A 489 2.78 25.89 -5.74
N MET A 490 2.61 24.91 -4.84
CA MET A 490 3.10 23.55 -5.05
C MET A 490 2.37 22.87 -6.21
N GLY A 491 1.04 23.06 -6.32
CA GLY A 491 0.28 22.53 -7.45
C GLY A 491 0.79 23.05 -8.79
N ARG A 492 1.11 24.35 -8.90
CA ARG A 492 1.71 24.92 -10.12
C ARG A 492 3.12 24.40 -10.39
N ALA A 493 3.92 24.19 -9.35
CA ALA A 493 5.27 23.64 -9.49
C ALA A 493 5.22 22.21 -10.03
N LEU A 494 4.33 21.35 -9.51
CA LEU A 494 4.14 19.99 -10.00
C LEU A 494 3.67 19.96 -11.46
N ALA A 495 2.75 20.87 -11.85
CA ALA A 495 2.31 20.99 -13.23
C ALA A 495 3.46 21.42 -14.16
N ALA A 496 4.33 22.34 -13.73
CA ALA A 496 5.50 22.73 -14.49
C ALA A 496 6.50 21.57 -14.65
N VAL A 497 6.72 20.79 -13.60
CA VAL A 497 7.54 19.56 -13.66
C VAL A 497 6.97 18.57 -14.65
N LYS A 498 5.64 18.34 -14.63
CA LYS A 498 4.98 17.45 -15.59
C LYS A 498 5.24 17.91 -17.03
N THR A 499 5.05 19.19 -17.31
CA THR A 499 5.28 19.77 -18.65
C THR A 499 6.72 19.62 -19.11
N GLU A 500 7.71 19.74 -18.20
CA GLU A 500 9.12 19.62 -18.54
C GLU A 500 9.54 18.15 -18.80
N LEU A 501 9.08 17.22 -17.96
CA LEU A 501 9.46 15.81 -18.04
C LEU A 501 8.62 15.01 -19.06
N ASP A 502 7.40 15.45 -19.33
CA ASP A 502 6.44 14.81 -20.21
C ASP A 502 5.65 15.87 -21.01
N PRO A 503 6.28 16.50 -22.01
CA PRO A 503 5.65 17.59 -22.77
C PRO A 503 4.38 17.18 -23.54
N ALA A 504 4.28 15.92 -23.95
CA ALA A 504 3.10 15.38 -24.61
C ALA A 504 1.99 14.95 -23.64
N GLY A 505 2.25 14.97 -22.33
CA GLY A 505 1.27 14.62 -21.29
C GLY A 505 0.82 13.17 -21.30
N ILE A 506 1.63 12.26 -21.84
CA ILE A 506 1.24 10.87 -22.07
C ILE A 506 1.29 9.98 -20.83
N LEU A 507 2.14 10.32 -19.84
CA LEU A 507 2.35 9.48 -18.65
C LEU A 507 1.23 9.65 -17.63
N ASN A 508 0.52 8.58 -17.38
CA ASN A 508 -0.57 8.43 -16.39
C ASN A 508 -1.47 9.68 -16.28
N PRO A 509 -2.15 10.11 -17.37
CA PRO A 509 -2.88 11.36 -17.43
C PRO A 509 -3.97 11.48 -16.35
N GLY A 510 -4.01 12.64 -15.68
CA GLY A 510 -4.99 12.94 -14.62
C GLY A 510 -4.62 12.35 -13.25
N ILE A 511 -3.37 11.92 -13.05
CA ILE A 511 -2.85 11.52 -11.75
C ILE A 511 -1.88 12.61 -11.24
N ILE A 512 -2.03 13.05 -9.98
CA ILE A 512 -1.19 14.02 -9.26
C ILE A 512 -1.31 15.47 -9.78
N VAL A 513 -1.46 15.71 -11.04
CA VAL A 513 -1.51 17.04 -11.67
C VAL A 513 -2.72 17.20 -12.57
#